data_f51cb5f77865f22b9bdca726d68d1ba0
#
_entry.id   f51cb5f77865f22b9bdca726d68d1ba0
#
_cell.length_a   1.000
_cell.length_b   1.000
_cell.length_c   1.000
_cell.angle_alpha   90.00
_cell.angle_beta   90.00
_cell.angle_gamma   90.00
#
_symmetry.space_group_name_H-M   'P 1'
#
loop_
_entity.id
_entity.type
_entity.pdbx_description
1 polymer ?
#
loop_
_entity_poly.entity_id
_entity_poly.type
_entity_poly.pdbx_seq_one_letter_code
_entity_poly.pdbx_strand_id
1 'polypeptide(L)'
;MIVNPDSIEALSFSGREIHVVLVAEFLFTFLLAYVVLNVATSQDHDDNSFYGLAIGFTVFAGASAVGSLSGAAFNPAVAIAASAIGLFSWSAIWIYLVANFAGGALAALVFRLLNPDDLKPLHGHQDEEHAPAVPTS
;
A
#
# COMPACT_ATOMS: atom_id res chain seq x y z
N MET A 1 5.98 -16.95 27.02
CA MET A 1 4.57 -17.28 26.75
C MET A 1 4.56 -18.25 25.59
N ILE A 2 4.28 -19.55 25.84
CA ILE A 2 4.21 -20.56 24.78
C ILE A 2 2.83 -20.40 24.16
N VAL A 3 2.77 -19.90 22.92
CA VAL A 3 1.52 -19.84 22.17
C VAL A 3 1.13 -21.28 21.85
N ASN A 4 0.01 -21.75 22.40
CA ASN A 4 -0.54 -23.05 22.06
C ASN A 4 -1.09 -22.97 20.63
N PRO A 5 -0.54 -23.73 19.65
CA PRO A 5 -0.99 -23.66 18.26
C PRO A 5 -2.47 -24.07 18.10
N ASP A 6 -3.03 -24.84 19.03
CA ASP A 6 -4.44 -25.23 19.01
C ASP A 6 -5.41 -24.13 19.48
N SER A 7 -4.89 -22.96 19.89
CA SER A 7 -5.71 -21.81 20.36
C SER A 7 -5.81 -20.67 19.35
N ILE A 8 -5.26 -20.81 18.14
CA ILE A 8 -5.36 -19.80 17.09
C ILE A 8 -6.67 -20.03 16.33
N GLU A 9 -7.69 -19.28 16.67
CA GLU A 9 -8.91 -19.21 15.86
C GLU A 9 -8.67 -18.28 14.66
N ALA A 10 -8.90 -18.80 13.45
CA ALA A 10 -8.78 -17.99 12.24
C ALA A 10 -9.82 -16.87 12.24
N LEU A 11 -9.38 -15.63 11.93
CA LEU A 11 -10.27 -14.49 11.82
C LEU A 11 -11.36 -14.75 10.78
N SER A 12 -12.60 -14.68 11.25
CA SER A 12 -13.81 -14.80 10.44
C SER A 12 -14.79 -13.71 10.86
N PHE A 13 -15.58 -13.21 9.93
CA PHE A 13 -16.45 -12.07 10.16
C PHE A 13 -17.87 -12.38 9.73
N SER A 14 -18.83 -11.80 10.45
CA SER A 14 -20.25 -11.97 10.15
C SER A 14 -21.01 -10.65 10.31
N GLY A 15 -22.10 -10.51 9.56
CA GLY A 15 -23.02 -9.40 9.70
C GLY A 15 -22.34 -8.03 9.64
N ARG A 16 -22.42 -7.25 10.70
CA ARG A 16 -21.90 -5.88 10.78
C ARG A 16 -20.37 -5.81 10.72
N GLU A 17 -19.68 -6.83 11.17
CA GLU A 17 -18.21 -6.88 11.19
C GLU A 17 -17.64 -6.83 9.78
N ILE A 18 -18.29 -7.48 8.81
CA ILE A 18 -17.88 -7.48 7.39
C ILE A 18 -17.73 -6.05 6.88
N HIS A 19 -18.68 -5.17 7.18
CA HIS A 19 -18.61 -3.77 6.73
C HIS A 19 -17.48 -3.00 7.40
N VAL A 20 -17.25 -3.25 8.69
CA VAL A 20 -16.16 -2.61 9.45
C VAL A 20 -14.81 -3.01 8.87
N VAL A 21 -14.61 -4.30 8.65
CA VAL A 21 -13.36 -4.84 8.07
C VAL A 21 -13.15 -4.33 6.64
N LEU A 22 -14.20 -4.35 5.82
CA LEU A 22 -14.14 -3.88 4.44
C LEU A 22 -13.73 -2.41 4.37
N VAL A 23 -14.34 -1.55 5.21
CA VAL A 23 -14.00 -0.12 5.26
C VAL A 23 -12.59 0.10 5.81
N ALA A 24 -12.19 -0.60 6.87
CA ALA A 24 -10.86 -0.49 7.45
C ALA A 24 -9.76 -0.89 6.44
N GLU A 25 -9.89 -2.05 5.83
CA GLU A 25 -8.95 -2.54 4.83
C GLU A 25 -8.90 -1.64 3.59
N PHE A 26 -10.04 -1.16 3.11
CA PHE A 26 -10.12 -0.21 1.99
C PHE A 26 -9.37 1.10 2.30
N LEU A 27 -9.67 1.73 3.43
CA LEU A 27 -9.08 3.03 3.79
C LEU A 27 -7.58 2.93 4.02
N PHE A 28 -7.12 1.91 4.74
CA PHE A 28 -5.69 1.77 5.02
C PHE A 28 -4.90 1.24 3.82
N THR A 29 -5.50 0.45 2.94
CA THR A 29 -4.87 0.11 1.66
C THR A 29 -4.78 1.33 0.74
N PHE A 30 -5.84 2.14 0.68
CA PHE A 30 -5.79 3.42 -0.04
C PHE A 30 -4.65 4.30 0.48
N LEU A 31 -4.59 4.51 1.81
CA LEU A 31 -3.55 5.33 2.42
C LEU A 31 -2.15 4.79 2.14
N LEU A 32 -1.95 3.48 2.33
CA LEU A 32 -0.66 2.83 2.10
C LEU A 32 -0.21 2.94 0.64
N ALA A 33 -1.09 2.61 -0.30
CA ALA A 33 -0.79 2.71 -1.73
C ALA A 33 -0.51 4.16 -2.15
N TYR A 34 -1.28 5.11 -1.64
CA TYR A 34 -1.07 6.53 -1.91
C TYR A 34 0.27 7.03 -1.37
N VAL A 35 0.65 6.65 -0.14
CA VAL A 35 1.98 6.97 0.43
C VAL A 35 3.08 6.36 -0.44
N VAL A 36 2.98 5.07 -0.81
CA VAL A 36 3.97 4.42 -1.67
C VAL A 36 4.15 5.17 -2.99
N LEU A 37 3.05 5.53 -3.66
CA LEU A 37 3.11 6.27 -4.93
C LEU A 37 3.81 7.63 -4.76
N ASN A 38 3.52 8.36 -3.69
CA ASN A 38 4.14 9.67 -3.46
C ASN A 38 5.62 9.58 -3.09
N VAL A 39 6.02 8.64 -2.23
CA VAL A 39 7.40 8.63 -1.70
C VAL A 39 8.36 7.74 -2.50
N ALA A 40 7.86 6.81 -3.29
CA ALA A 40 8.69 5.85 -4.01
C ALA A 40 8.60 5.95 -5.53
N THR A 41 7.64 6.70 -6.09
CA THR A 41 7.43 6.79 -7.54
C THR A 41 7.29 8.21 -8.07
N SER A 42 7.02 9.20 -7.21
CA SER A 42 6.92 10.60 -7.65
C SER A 42 8.28 11.20 -7.98
N GLN A 43 8.33 11.93 -9.10
CA GLN A 43 9.54 12.66 -9.53
C GLN A 43 9.89 13.81 -8.58
N ASP A 44 8.91 14.36 -7.87
CA ASP A 44 9.11 15.42 -6.89
C ASP A 44 9.94 14.97 -5.67
N HIS A 45 10.06 13.66 -5.46
CA HIS A 45 10.77 13.05 -4.33
C HIS A 45 11.89 12.11 -4.78
N ASP A 46 12.44 12.37 -5.95
CA ASP A 46 13.60 11.64 -6.46
C ASP A 46 14.77 11.79 -5.45
N ASP A 47 15.52 10.72 -5.22
CA ASP A 47 16.61 10.66 -4.22
C ASP A 47 16.21 10.79 -2.72
N ASN A 48 14.93 10.70 -2.35
CA ASN A 48 14.61 10.67 -0.93
C ASN A 48 15.08 9.36 -0.26
N SER A 49 15.62 9.47 0.95
CA SER A 49 16.08 8.33 1.76
C SER A 49 15.04 7.87 2.80
N PHE A 50 13.91 8.57 2.92
CA PHE A 50 12.89 8.31 3.95
C PHE A 50 11.73 7.45 3.51
N TYR A 51 11.65 7.03 2.23
CA TYR A 51 10.50 6.28 1.68
C TYR A 51 10.18 5.02 2.48
N GLY A 52 11.19 4.26 2.90
CA GLY A 52 10.99 3.06 3.70
C GLY A 52 10.38 3.36 5.08
N LEU A 53 10.81 4.47 5.69
CA LEU A 53 10.28 4.93 6.97
C LEU A 53 8.81 5.35 6.84
N ALA A 54 8.47 6.15 5.83
CA ALA A 54 7.10 6.61 5.57
C ALA A 54 6.14 5.43 5.33
N ILE A 55 6.55 4.47 4.49
CA ILE A 55 5.77 3.25 4.21
C ILE A 55 5.61 2.42 5.49
N GLY A 56 6.70 2.15 6.22
CA GLY A 56 6.69 1.35 7.43
C GLY A 56 5.83 1.96 8.54
N PHE A 57 5.90 3.27 8.75
CA PHE A 57 5.05 3.96 9.72
C PHE A 57 3.57 3.98 9.31
N THR A 58 3.27 4.03 8.03
CA THR A 58 1.88 3.92 7.54
C THR A 58 1.29 2.54 7.88
N VAL A 59 2.05 1.47 7.64
CA VAL A 59 1.64 0.11 8.03
C VAL A 59 1.49 0.00 9.54
N PHE A 60 2.46 0.51 10.32
CA PHE A 60 2.41 0.50 11.77
C PHE A 60 1.20 1.24 12.32
N ALA A 61 0.91 2.44 11.80
CA ALA A 61 -0.25 3.23 12.21
C ALA A 61 -1.56 2.50 11.91
N GLY A 62 -1.69 1.92 10.71
CA GLY A 62 -2.85 1.13 10.33
C GLY A 62 -3.03 -0.11 11.20
N ALA A 63 -1.97 -0.86 11.43
CA ALA A 63 -2.00 -2.04 12.28
C ALA A 63 -2.37 -1.71 13.73
N SER A 64 -1.86 -0.59 14.25
CA SER A 64 -2.20 -0.10 15.59
C SER A 64 -3.66 0.36 15.70
N ALA A 65 -4.19 0.99 14.63
CA ALA A 65 -5.55 1.54 14.63
C ALA A 65 -6.64 0.47 14.40
N VAL A 66 -6.43 -0.44 13.47
CA VAL A 66 -7.48 -1.38 13.03
C VAL A 66 -7.05 -2.85 13.03
N GLY A 67 -5.84 -3.18 13.48
CA GLY A 67 -5.35 -4.56 13.50
C GLY A 67 -6.21 -5.51 14.33
N SER A 68 -6.77 -5.04 15.44
CA SER A 68 -7.71 -5.82 16.26
C SER A 68 -9.08 -6.01 15.59
N LEU A 69 -9.41 -5.22 14.57
CA LEU A 69 -10.68 -5.27 13.86
C LEU A 69 -10.59 -6.12 12.58
N SER A 70 -9.53 -5.92 11.80
CA SER A 70 -9.38 -6.55 10.48
C SER A 70 -8.22 -7.51 10.33
N GLY A 71 -7.27 -7.51 11.28
CA GLY A 71 -6.00 -8.20 11.14
C GLY A 71 -4.95 -7.42 10.35
N ALA A 72 -5.30 -6.22 9.84
CA ALA A 72 -4.40 -5.26 9.17
C ALA A 72 -3.58 -5.86 8.02
N ALA A 73 -4.24 -6.47 7.06
CA ALA A 73 -3.57 -7.02 5.88
C ALA A 73 -3.12 -5.92 4.91
N PHE A 74 -3.99 -4.97 4.58
CA PHE A 74 -3.77 -3.83 3.68
C PHE A 74 -3.14 -4.20 2.33
N ASN A 75 -3.08 -5.47 2.02
CA ASN A 75 -2.45 -6.04 0.83
C ASN A 75 -3.06 -7.39 0.51
N PRO A 76 -3.50 -7.64 -0.74
CA PRO A 76 -4.09 -8.92 -1.13
C PRO A 76 -3.16 -10.11 -0.90
N ALA A 77 -1.84 -9.94 -1.15
CA ALA A 77 -0.87 -11.01 -0.98
C ALA A 77 -0.67 -11.36 0.52
N VAL A 78 -0.69 -10.35 1.39
CA VAL A 78 -0.63 -10.57 2.85
C VAL A 78 -1.87 -11.32 3.33
N ALA A 79 -3.06 -10.94 2.85
CA ALA A 79 -4.29 -11.63 3.20
C ALA A 79 -4.28 -13.10 2.77
N ILE A 80 -3.81 -13.39 1.54
CA ILE A 80 -3.66 -14.76 1.04
C ILE A 80 -2.65 -15.54 1.89
N ALA A 81 -1.49 -14.97 2.19
CA ALA A 81 -0.47 -15.61 3.02
C ALA A 81 -0.99 -15.89 4.44
N ALA A 82 -1.69 -14.93 5.05
CA ALA A 82 -2.31 -15.09 6.36
C ALA A 82 -3.38 -16.21 6.37
N SER A 83 -4.15 -16.33 5.29
CA SER A 83 -5.11 -17.42 5.13
C SER A 83 -4.40 -18.77 4.96
N ALA A 84 -3.29 -18.81 4.22
CA ALA A 84 -2.54 -20.05 4.00
C ALA A 84 -1.91 -20.60 5.29
N ILE A 85 -1.54 -19.73 6.23
CA ILE A 85 -1.01 -20.14 7.55
C ILE A 85 -2.08 -20.23 8.64
N GLY A 86 -3.36 -20.12 8.28
CA GLY A 86 -4.48 -20.32 9.20
C GLY A 86 -4.82 -19.13 10.10
N LEU A 87 -4.27 -17.95 9.86
CA LEU A 87 -4.61 -16.74 10.62
C LEU A 87 -5.92 -16.12 10.16
N PHE A 88 -6.22 -16.18 8.87
CA PHE A 88 -7.48 -15.70 8.29
C PHE A 88 -8.28 -16.87 7.72
N SER A 89 -9.60 -16.83 7.88
CA SER A 89 -10.48 -17.81 7.28
C SER A 89 -10.55 -17.60 5.75
N TRP A 90 -10.44 -18.69 4.98
CA TRP A 90 -10.64 -18.64 3.53
C TRP A 90 -12.02 -18.11 3.13
N SER A 91 -13.02 -18.28 3.99
CA SER A 91 -14.36 -17.73 3.76
C SER A 91 -14.40 -16.20 3.81
N ALA A 92 -13.42 -15.55 4.48
CA ALA A 92 -13.31 -14.11 4.62
C ALA A 92 -12.40 -13.44 3.58
N ILE A 93 -11.64 -14.23 2.79
CA ILE A 93 -10.62 -13.70 1.88
C ILE A 93 -11.16 -12.68 0.86
N TRP A 94 -12.38 -12.88 0.39
CA TRP A 94 -13.01 -11.98 -0.58
C TRP A 94 -13.15 -10.55 -0.06
N ILE A 95 -13.33 -10.35 1.26
CA ILE A 95 -13.44 -9.02 1.89
C ILE A 95 -12.14 -8.25 1.66
N TYR A 96 -11.02 -8.90 1.94
CA TYR A 96 -9.69 -8.32 1.74
C TYR A 96 -9.40 -8.04 0.27
N LEU A 97 -9.70 -8.99 -0.63
CA LEU A 97 -9.45 -8.81 -2.05
C LEU A 97 -10.25 -7.61 -2.59
N VAL A 98 -11.55 -7.53 -2.29
CA VAL A 98 -12.39 -6.42 -2.75
C VAL A 98 -11.90 -5.09 -2.16
N ALA A 99 -11.68 -5.02 -0.84
CA ALA A 99 -11.26 -3.81 -0.16
C ALA A 99 -9.90 -3.31 -0.67
N ASN A 100 -8.92 -4.22 -0.76
CA ASN A 100 -7.54 -3.86 -1.07
C ASN A 100 -7.38 -3.48 -2.54
N PHE A 101 -8.01 -4.19 -3.48
CA PHE A 101 -7.98 -3.78 -4.89
C PHE A 101 -8.71 -2.46 -5.12
N ALA A 102 -9.86 -2.24 -4.48
CA ALA A 102 -10.60 -0.98 -4.59
C ALA A 102 -9.80 0.19 -3.98
N GLY A 103 -9.19 0.00 -2.80
CA GLY A 103 -8.35 0.99 -2.15
C GLY A 103 -7.13 1.37 -2.98
N GLY A 104 -6.41 0.37 -3.51
CA GLY A 104 -5.26 0.59 -4.39
C GLY A 104 -5.63 1.29 -5.70
N ALA A 105 -6.74 0.90 -6.32
CA ALA A 105 -7.23 1.55 -7.54
C ALA A 105 -7.60 3.02 -7.31
N LEU A 106 -8.27 3.32 -6.18
CA LEU A 106 -8.58 4.69 -5.82
C LEU A 106 -7.31 5.51 -5.54
N ALA A 107 -6.32 4.94 -4.86
CA ALA A 107 -5.04 5.59 -4.61
C ALA A 107 -4.33 5.97 -5.92
N ALA A 108 -4.28 5.06 -6.88
CA ALA A 108 -3.70 5.31 -8.19
C ALA A 108 -4.46 6.41 -8.95
N LEU A 109 -5.79 6.40 -8.90
CA LEU A 109 -6.61 7.43 -9.53
C LEU A 109 -6.34 8.80 -8.91
N VAL A 110 -6.36 8.91 -7.58
CA VAL A 110 -6.12 10.17 -6.86
C VAL A 110 -4.69 10.67 -7.12
N PHE A 111 -3.70 9.77 -7.09
CA PHE A 111 -2.32 10.12 -7.40
C PHE A 111 -2.19 10.72 -8.80
N ARG A 112 -2.77 10.08 -9.81
CA ARG A 112 -2.76 10.58 -11.20
C ARG A 112 -3.42 11.94 -11.37
N LEU A 113 -4.48 12.22 -10.61
CA LEU A 113 -5.20 13.49 -10.67
C LEU A 113 -4.43 14.62 -10.00
N LEU A 114 -3.71 14.32 -8.92
CA LEU A 114 -2.98 15.33 -8.14
C LEU A 114 -1.54 15.54 -8.61
N ASN A 115 -0.95 14.55 -9.30
CA ASN A 115 0.44 14.59 -9.79
C ASN A 115 0.49 14.39 -11.31
N PRO A 116 -0.04 15.33 -12.11
CA PRO A 116 -0.09 15.19 -13.57
C PRO A 116 1.31 15.20 -14.21
N ASP A 117 2.30 15.78 -13.55
CA ASP A 117 3.67 15.89 -14.06
C ASP A 117 4.41 14.53 -14.00
N ASP A 118 4.09 13.69 -13.02
CA ASP A 118 4.62 12.33 -12.90
C ASP A 118 4.18 11.38 -14.04
N LEU A 119 3.22 11.80 -14.86
CA LEU A 119 2.73 11.05 -16.02
C LEU A 119 3.47 11.41 -17.31
N LYS A 120 4.33 12.43 -17.30
CA LYS A 120 5.09 12.85 -18.48
C LYS A 120 6.25 11.89 -18.70
N PRO A 121 6.55 11.51 -19.96
CA PRO A 121 7.74 10.72 -20.27
C PRO A 121 9.00 11.47 -19.83
N LEU A 122 9.98 10.76 -19.28
CA LEU A 122 11.31 11.30 -18.92
C LEU A 122 12.12 11.67 -20.17
N HIS A 123 11.59 12.51 -21.04
CA HIS A 123 12.27 13.04 -22.22
C HIS A 123 12.83 14.42 -21.89
N GLY A 124 14.06 14.49 -21.39
CA GLY A 124 14.71 15.78 -21.21
C GLY A 124 16.09 15.81 -20.58
N HIS A 125 16.55 14.75 -19.97
CA HIS A 125 17.89 14.78 -19.33
C HIS A 125 19.04 14.24 -20.18
N GLN A 126 18.80 13.71 -21.38
CA GLN A 126 19.88 13.17 -22.24
C GLN A 126 20.41 14.19 -23.27
N ASP A 127 19.71 15.30 -23.50
CA ASP A 127 20.12 16.24 -24.55
C ASP A 127 21.08 17.34 -24.03
N GLU A 128 21.21 17.54 -22.71
CA GLU A 128 22.10 18.56 -22.16
C GLU A 128 23.54 18.04 -21.86
N GLU A 129 23.73 16.73 -21.71
CA GLU A 129 25.06 16.15 -21.42
C GLU A 129 25.96 15.98 -22.67
N HIS A 130 25.40 16.19 -23.88
CA HIS A 130 26.12 16.06 -25.14
C HIS A 130 26.25 17.38 -25.94
N ALA A 131 26.17 18.53 -25.29
CA ALA A 131 26.57 19.78 -25.95
C ALA A 131 28.09 19.79 -26.13
N PRO A 132 28.63 19.81 -27.37
CA PRO A 132 30.08 19.85 -27.58
C PRO A 132 30.61 21.16 -27.01
N ALA A 133 31.68 21.07 -26.22
CA ALA A 133 32.38 22.24 -25.67
C ALA A 133 32.76 23.18 -26.81
N VAL A 134 32.24 24.43 -26.74
CA VAL A 134 32.61 25.48 -27.69
C VAL A 134 34.10 25.82 -27.45
N PRO A 135 34.98 25.68 -28.44
CA PRO A 135 36.39 26.05 -28.27
C PRO A 135 36.49 27.57 -28.14
N THR A 136 36.96 28.00 -26.97
CA THR A 136 37.34 29.40 -26.75
C THR A 136 38.69 29.65 -27.44
N SER A 137 38.66 30.43 -28.51
CA SER A 137 39.82 30.99 -29.19
C SER A 137 40.34 32.22 -28.47
#